data_e2a40f9c4599a7538f5294520a258d91
#
_entry.id   e2a40f9c4599a7538f5294520a258d91
#
_cell.length_a   1.000
_cell.length_b   1.000
_cell.length_c   1.000
_cell.angle_alpha   90.00
_cell.angle_beta   90.00
_cell.angle_gamma   90.00
#
_symmetry.space_group_name_H-M   'P 1'
#
loop_
_entity.id
_entity.type
_entity.pdbx_description
1 polymer ?
#
loop_
_entity_poly.entity_id
_entity_poly.type
_entity_poly.pdbx_seq_one_letter_code
_entity_poly.pdbx_strand_id
1 'polypeptide(L)'
;MSVDTMTKPKAGTDWLAAADRIAAEIAADAAHYDSEESFVSGGYQLLKNEGFFRACVPAEFGGGDIGYAEMCQVIRRLGACCGSTALAFSMHTHLVATAAWRWRHQKAPTVGLLKRVAAEDLVLVSSGGSDWLKSAGVAMKTEGGFLISARKIF
;
A
#
# COMPACT_ATOMS: atom_id res chain seq x y z
N MET A 1 -21.21 -17.51 6.96
CA MET A 1 -19.97 -16.91 6.38
C MET A 1 -19.19 -16.33 7.54
N SER A 2 -18.13 -17.01 7.96
CA SER A 2 -17.28 -16.58 9.08
C SER A 2 -16.46 -15.37 8.64
N VAL A 3 -16.62 -14.26 9.36
CA VAL A 3 -15.77 -13.06 9.17
C VAL A 3 -14.42 -13.45 9.76
N ASP A 4 -13.47 -13.73 8.86
CA ASP A 4 -12.11 -14.07 9.21
C ASP A 4 -11.49 -12.94 10.02
N THR A 5 -10.99 -13.28 11.19
CA THR A 5 -10.52 -12.33 12.20
C THR A 5 -9.24 -11.67 11.68
N MET A 6 -9.39 -10.46 11.13
CA MET A 6 -8.25 -9.64 10.68
C MET A 6 -7.29 -9.44 11.86
N THR A 7 -6.12 -10.01 11.77
CA THR A 7 -5.06 -9.86 12.78
C THR A 7 -4.57 -8.42 12.77
N LYS A 8 -4.92 -7.65 13.81
CA LYS A 8 -4.31 -6.33 14.05
C LYS A 8 -2.80 -6.52 14.20
N PRO A 9 -1.95 -5.64 13.60
CA PRO A 9 -0.53 -5.67 13.88
C PRO A 9 -0.36 -5.53 15.40
N LYS A 10 0.38 -6.48 15.99
CA LYS A 10 0.73 -6.41 17.41
C LYS A 10 1.68 -5.24 17.60
N ALA A 11 1.51 -4.47 18.67
CA ALA A 11 2.53 -3.52 19.10
C ALA A 11 3.86 -4.30 19.25
N GLY A 12 4.91 -3.86 18.52
CA GLY A 12 6.20 -4.56 18.48
C GLY A 12 6.34 -5.58 17.34
N THR A 13 5.60 -5.45 16.24
CA THR A 13 5.81 -6.28 15.04
C THR A 13 7.24 -6.07 14.51
N ASP A 14 8.00 -7.16 14.37
CA ASP A 14 9.28 -7.16 13.65
C ASP A 14 9.00 -7.19 12.15
N TRP A 15 8.89 -5.99 11.57
CA TRP A 15 8.58 -5.81 10.15
C TRP A 15 9.65 -6.37 9.23
N LEU A 16 10.91 -6.37 9.68
CA LEU A 16 12.01 -6.90 8.86
C LEU A 16 11.98 -8.43 8.81
N ALA A 17 11.73 -9.08 9.93
CA ALA A 17 11.57 -10.54 9.95
C ALA A 17 10.30 -10.98 9.19
N ALA A 18 9.20 -10.21 9.27
CA ALA A 18 8.01 -10.48 8.48
C ALA A 18 8.27 -10.32 6.98
N ALA A 19 9.03 -9.27 6.58
CA ALA A 19 9.42 -9.06 5.19
C ALA A 19 10.29 -10.19 4.66
N ASP A 20 11.22 -10.73 5.46
CA ASP A 20 12.07 -11.85 5.05
C ASP A 20 11.26 -13.14 4.80
N ARG A 21 10.23 -13.41 5.63
CA ARG A 21 9.32 -14.54 5.40
C ARG A 21 8.54 -14.39 4.08
N ILE A 22 7.92 -13.22 3.88
CA ILE A 22 7.20 -12.94 2.62
C ILE A 22 8.14 -13.00 1.43
N ALA A 23 9.34 -12.42 1.53
CA ALA A 23 10.33 -12.42 0.46
C ALA A 23 10.68 -13.83 -0.01
N ALA A 24 10.84 -14.77 0.92
CA ALA A 24 11.09 -16.17 0.59
C ALA A 24 9.92 -16.83 -0.16
N GLU A 25 8.68 -16.51 0.21
CA GLU A 25 7.47 -17.05 -0.44
C GLU A 25 7.27 -16.46 -1.85
N ILE A 26 7.37 -15.13 -2.00
CA ILE A 26 7.15 -14.48 -3.31
C ILE A 26 8.24 -14.78 -4.33
N ALA A 27 9.44 -15.16 -3.89
CA ALA A 27 10.54 -15.54 -4.79
C ALA A 27 10.15 -16.72 -5.68
N ALA A 28 9.37 -17.68 -5.18
CA ALA A 28 8.98 -18.87 -5.90
C ALA A 28 8.12 -18.57 -7.14
N ASP A 29 7.27 -17.56 -7.07
CA ASP A 29 6.30 -17.22 -8.11
C ASP A 29 6.73 -16.02 -8.97
N ALA A 30 7.85 -15.35 -8.65
CA ALA A 30 8.26 -14.12 -9.32
C ALA A 30 8.44 -14.31 -10.84
N ALA A 31 9.12 -15.38 -11.27
CA ALA A 31 9.35 -15.68 -12.67
C ALA A 31 8.05 -16.04 -13.42
N HIS A 32 7.09 -16.68 -12.73
CA HIS A 32 5.78 -16.99 -13.31
C HIS A 32 5.00 -15.71 -13.62
N TYR A 33 4.88 -14.80 -12.64
CA TYR A 33 4.20 -13.52 -12.86
C TYR A 33 4.84 -12.68 -13.95
N ASP A 34 6.17 -12.71 -14.07
CA ASP A 34 6.90 -12.00 -15.12
C ASP A 34 6.62 -12.60 -16.51
N SER A 35 6.64 -13.93 -16.64
CA SER A 35 6.38 -14.61 -17.91
C SER A 35 4.94 -14.47 -18.40
N GLU A 36 3.97 -14.43 -17.48
CA GLU A 36 2.54 -14.30 -17.79
C GLU A 36 2.08 -12.84 -17.90
N GLU A 37 3.00 -11.87 -17.71
CA GLU A 37 2.67 -10.43 -17.68
C GLU A 37 1.50 -10.12 -16.73
N SER A 38 1.40 -10.86 -15.61
CA SER A 38 0.27 -10.81 -14.70
C SER A 38 0.59 -10.10 -13.40
N PHE A 39 -0.44 -9.57 -12.73
CA PHE A 39 -0.28 -8.87 -11.47
C PHE A 39 0.10 -9.85 -10.35
N VAL A 40 1.03 -9.43 -9.48
CA VAL A 40 1.60 -10.19 -8.35
C VAL A 40 0.59 -10.38 -7.19
N SER A 41 -0.56 -10.95 -7.49
CA SER A 41 -1.69 -11.07 -6.56
C SER A 41 -1.37 -11.90 -5.32
N GLY A 42 -0.56 -12.97 -5.46
CA GLY A 42 -0.10 -13.80 -4.33
C GLY A 42 0.73 -12.99 -3.34
N GLY A 43 1.72 -12.25 -3.82
CA GLY A 43 2.55 -11.39 -2.98
C GLY A 43 1.72 -10.30 -2.27
N TYR A 44 0.76 -9.70 -2.98
CA TYR A 44 -0.17 -8.73 -2.37
C TYR A 44 -1.02 -9.34 -1.27
N GLN A 45 -1.51 -10.56 -1.45
CA GLN A 45 -2.29 -11.25 -0.41
C GLN A 45 -1.44 -11.55 0.83
N LEU A 46 -0.19 -11.97 0.67
CA LEU A 46 0.74 -12.18 1.79
C LEU A 46 1.00 -10.87 2.55
N LEU A 47 1.28 -9.78 1.85
CA LEU A 47 1.45 -8.46 2.45
C LEU A 47 0.21 -8.01 3.23
N LYS A 48 -0.99 -8.29 2.69
CA LYS A 48 -2.26 -7.99 3.35
C LYS A 48 -2.43 -8.79 4.64
N ASN A 49 -2.20 -10.09 4.60
CA ASN A 49 -2.35 -11.00 5.74
C ASN A 49 -1.42 -10.62 6.90
N GLU A 50 -0.21 -10.17 6.60
CA GLU A 50 0.78 -9.71 7.60
C GLU A 50 0.58 -8.23 8.01
N GLY A 51 -0.43 -7.54 7.46
CA GLY A 51 -0.81 -6.19 7.84
C GLY A 51 0.10 -5.07 7.29
N PHE A 52 0.87 -5.33 6.24
CA PHE A 52 1.81 -4.35 5.68
C PHE A 52 1.12 -3.12 5.08
N PHE A 53 -0.13 -3.22 4.60
CA PHE A 53 -0.84 -2.06 4.06
C PHE A 53 -1.13 -0.97 5.09
N ARG A 54 -1.19 -1.31 6.36
CA ARG A 54 -1.35 -0.34 7.47
C ARG A 54 -0.05 -0.07 8.23
N ALA A 55 1.09 -0.62 7.78
CA ALA A 55 2.36 -0.46 8.49
C ALA A 55 2.77 1.01 8.68
N CYS A 56 2.57 1.86 7.64
CA CYS A 56 2.89 3.30 7.70
C CYS A 56 1.81 4.17 8.38
N VAL A 57 0.66 3.60 8.76
CA VAL A 57 -0.37 4.34 9.49
C VAL A 57 0.07 4.51 10.94
N PRO A 58 -0.10 5.72 11.55
CA PRO A 58 0.19 5.93 12.97
C PRO A 58 -0.54 4.95 13.89
N ALA A 59 0.13 4.53 14.97
CA ALA A 59 -0.42 3.55 15.93
C ALA A 59 -1.76 4.01 16.53
N GLU A 60 -1.93 5.29 16.78
CA GLU A 60 -3.16 5.88 17.30
C GLU A 60 -4.37 5.75 16.35
N PHE A 61 -4.13 5.49 15.05
CA PHE A 61 -5.16 5.22 14.07
C PHE A 61 -5.30 3.72 13.73
N GLY A 62 -4.62 2.85 14.48
CA GLY A 62 -4.68 1.40 14.30
C GLY A 62 -3.66 0.82 13.34
N GLY A 63 -2.62 1.59 12.99
CA GLY A 63 -1.52 1.16 12.15
C GLY A 63 -0.32 0.61 12.90
N GLY A 64 0.73 0.30 12.13
CA GLY A 64 1.98 -0.24 12.64
C GLY A 64 3.00 0.80 13.05
N ASP A 65 2.81 2.05 12.65
CA ASP A 65 3.71 3.20 12.91
C ASP A 65 5.19 2.95 12.54
N ILE A 66 5.40 2.17 11.47
CA ILE A 66 6.75 1.86 10.99
C ILE A 66 7.49 3.12 10.58
N GLY A 67 8.76 3.21 10.95
CA GLY A 67 9.63 4.32 10.53
C GLY A 67 9.95 4.27 9.03
N TYR A 68 10.17 5.44 8.42
CA TYR A 68 10.45 5.53 6.97
C TYR A 68 11.69 4.70 6.57
N ALA A 69 12.77 4.80 7.34
CA ALA A 69 14.01 4.06 7.07
C ALA A 69 13.79 2.54 7.13
N GLU A 70 12.99 2.07 8.08
CA GLU A 70 12.65 0.66 8.23
C GLU A 70 11.78 0.18 7.06
N MET A 71 10.77 0.98 6.64
CA MET A 71 9.96 0.67 5.46
C MET A 71 10.80 0.59 4.19
N CYS A 72 11.80 1.46 4.01
CA CYS A 72 12.75 1.35 2.89
C CYS A 72 13.51 0.02 2.91
N GLN A 73 13.90 -0.48 4.09
CA GLN A 73 14.55 -1.79 4.21
C GLN A 73 13.58 -2.93 3.90
N VAL A 74 12.32 -2.84 4.33
CA VAL A 74 11.26 -3.80 3.95
C VAL A 74 11.13 -3.88 2.44
N ILE A 75 10.93 -2.74 1.77
CA ILE A 75 10.79 -2.69 0.30
C ILE A 75 12.05 -3.26 -0.39
N ARG A 76 13.24 -2.95 0.11
CA ARG A 76 14.50 -3.48 -0.42
C ARG A 76 14.58 -5.01 -0.33
N ARG A 77 14.15 -5.60 0.79
CA ARG A 77 14.14 -7.07 0.99
C ARG A 77 13.15 -7.75 0.05
N LEU A 78 11.93 -7.21 -0.05
CA LEU A 78 10.92 -7.70 -0.99
C LEU A 78 11.42 -7.60 -2.44
N GLY A 79 12.02 -6.46 -2.80
CA GLY A 79 12.52 -6.19 -4.16
C GLY A 79 13.69 -7.07 -4.58
N ALA A 80 14.47 -7.57 -3.63
CA ALA A 80 15.54 -8.55 -3.93
C ALA A 80 14.98 -9.90 -4.38
N CYS A 81 13.73 -10.21 -4.05
CA CYS A 81 13.07 -11.48 -4.38
C CYS A 81 12.01 -11.32 -5.49
N CYS A 82 11.26 -10.24 -5.48
CA CYS A 82 10.27 -9.92 -6.52
C CYS A 82 10.14 -8.40 -6.68
N GLY A 83 10.76 -7.87 -7.75
CA GLY A 83 10.75 -6.44 -8.06
C GLY A 83 9.34 -5.90 -8.30
N SER A 84 8.48 -6.66 -8.99
CA SER A 84 7.10 -6.29 -9.28
C SER A 84 6.24 -6.14 -8.02
N THR A 85 6.37 -7.09 -7.06
CA THR A 85 5.68 -6.99 -5.76
C THR A 85 6.15 -5.77 -4.98
N ALA A 86 7.45 -5.54 -4.90
CA ALA A 86 8.02 -4.41 -4.17
C ALA A 86 7.62 -3.07 -4.80
N LEU A 87 7.66 -2.96 -6.13
CA LEU A 87 7.26 -1.76 -6.86
C LEU A 87 5.79 -1.44 -6.63
N ALA A 88 4.90 -2.40 -6.85
CA ALA A 88 3.47 -2.20 -6.64
C ALA A 88 3.14 -1.83 -5.19
N PHE A 89 3.79 -2.48 -4.21
CA PHE A 89 3.63 -2.14 -2.79
C PHE A 89 4.18 -0.76 -2.45
N SER A 90 5.29 -0.34 -3.06
CA SER A 90 5.87 0.99 -2.83
C SER A 90 4.93 2.12 -3.25
N MET A 91 4.09 1.90 -4.28
CA MET A 91 3.10 2.88 -4.73
C MET A 91 2.03 3.17 -3.68
N HIS A 92 1.67 2.17 -2.89
CA HIS A 92 0.79 2.35 -1.73
C HIS A 92 1.51 3.02 -0.56
N THR A 93 2.67 2.49 -0.17
CA THR A 93 3.36 2.90 1.07
C THR A 93 3.76 4.37 1.07
N HIS A 94 4.27 4.91 -0.06
CA HIS A 94 4.65 6.32 -0.12
C HIS A 94 3.46 7.27 0.05
N LEU A 95 2.28 6.90 -0.46
CA LEU A 95 1.06 7.70 -0.29
C LEU A 95 0.60 7.72 1.17
N VAL A 96 0.61 6.55 1.84
CA VAL A 96 0.26 6.44 3.26
C VAL A 96 1.27 7.19 4.13
N ALA A 97 2.56 6.98 3.89
CA ALA A 97 3.63 7.67 4.62
C ALA A 97 3.55 9.20 4.45
N THR A 98 3.28 9.69 3.22
CA THR A 98 3.07 11.10 2.95
C THR A 98 1.84 11.64 3.71
N ALA A 99 0.74 10.91 3.72
CA ALA A 99 -0.47 11.29 4.45
C ALA A 99 -0.20 11.38 5.97
N ALA A 100 0.52 10.40 6.53
CA ALA A 100 0.92 10.38 7.94
C ALA A 100 1.88 11.54 8.28
N TRP A 101 2.87 11.79 7.41
CA TRP A 101 3.81 12.89 7.60
C TRP A 101 3.09 14.26 7.55
N ARG A 102 2.21 14.47 6.58
CA ARG A 102 1.42 15.72 6.46
C ARG A 102 0.52 15.93 7.66
N TRP A 103 -0.08 14.89 8.17
CA TRP A 103 -0.85 14.98 9.41
C TRP A 103 0.01 15.43 10.58
N ARG A 104 1.18 14.80 10.80
CA ARG A 104 2.08 15.12 11.93
C ARG A 104 2.68 16.52 11.84
N HIS A 105 3.10 16.94 10.65
CA HIS A 105 3.92 18.16 10.49
C HIS A 105 3.16 19.34 9.90
N GLN A 106 2.08 19.11 9.17
CA GLN A 106 1.31 20.15 8.49
C GLN A 106 -0.13 20.30 9.00
N LYS A 107 -0.54 19.51 9.98
CA LYS A 107 -1.93 19.43 10.48
C LYS A 107 -2.95 19.20 9.34
N ALA A 108 -2.54 18.49 8.29
CA ALA A 108 -3.40 18.19 7.14
C ALA A 108 -4.57 17.28 7.56
N PRO A 109 -5.76 17.43 6.97
CA PRO A 109 -6.96 16.67 7.36
C PRO A 109 -6.95 15.25 6.79
N THR A 110 -5.86 14.50 7.00
CA THR A 110 -5.66 13.13 6.46
C THR A 110 -6.10 12.02 7.41
N VAL A 111 -6.57 12.35 8.61
CA VAL A 111 -6.99 11.38 9.64
C VAL A 111 -8.04 10.39 9.14
N GLY A 112 -9.06 10.87 8.41
CA GLY A 112 -10.10 10.02 7.85
C GLY A 112 -9.55 8.97 6.88
N LEU A 113 -8.62 9.36 6.00
CA LEU A 113 -7.94 8.45 5.08
C LEU A 113 -7.12 7.41 5.85
N LEU A 114 -6.29 7.86 6.80
CA LEU A 114 -5.41 6.97 7.57
C LEU A 114 -6.20 5.93 8.38
N LYS A 115 -7.31 6.32 9.01
CA LYS A 115 -8.22 5.41 9.72
C LYS A 115 -8.83 4.38 8.76
N ARG A 116 -9.24 4.80 7.57
CA ARG A 116 -9.81 3.87 6.57
C ARG A 116 -8.75 2.90 6.04
N VAL A 117 -7.53 3.36 5.78
CA VAL A 117 -6.42 2.46 5.40
C VAL A 117 -6.23 1.38 6.46
N ALA A 118 -6.25 1.75 7.76
CA ALA A 118 -6.05 0.78 8.85
C ALA A 118 -7.23 -0.16 9.09
N ALA A 119 -8.47 0.31 8.88
CA ALA A 119 -9.68 -0.44 9.20
C ALA A 119 -10.17 -1.32 8.03
N GLU A 120 -9.94 -0.86 6.78
CA GLU A 120 -10.48 -1.48 5.57
C GLU A 120 -9.38 -2.13 4.72
N ASP A 121 -8.10 -2.07 5.13
CA ASP A 121 -6.92 -2.46 4.35
C ASP A 121 -6.95 -1.84 2.93
N LEU A 122 -7.31 -0.56 2.87
CA LEU A 122 -7.37 0.16 1.60
C LEU A 122 -6.00 0.21 0.94
N VAL A 123 -5.96 -0.16 -0.33
CA VAL A 123 -4.78 0.03 -1.18
C VAL A 123 -4.90 1.37 -1.89
N LEU A 124 -3.93 2.26 -1.66
CA LEU A 124 -3.84 3.52 -2.37
C LEU A 124 -3.05 3.31 -3.67
N VAL A 125 -3.55 3.87 -4.75
CA VAL A 125 -2.95 3.78 -6.08
C VAL A 125 -2.45 5.15 -6.51
N SER A 126 -1.21 5.24 -6.99
CA SER A 126 -0.66 6.46 -7.58
C SER A 126 -1.05 6.54 -9.05
N SER A 127 -1.51 7.71 -9.49
CA SER A 127 -1.87 7.95 -10.89
C SER A 127 -0.71 8.42 -11.77
N GLY A 128 0.52 8.32 -11.28
CA GLY A 128 1.72 8.77 -11.99
C GLY A 128 1.93 10.29 -11.97
N GLY A 129 3.20 10.71 -11.86
CA GLY A 129 3.58 12.13 -11.71
C GLY A 129 3.35 12.98 -12.96
N SER A 130 3.39 12.39 -14.15
CA SER A 130 3.18 13.10 -15.41
C SER A 130 1.78 13.67 -15.58
N ASP A 131 0.79 13.08 -14.91
CA ASP A 131 -0.62 13.50 -14.98
C ASP A 131 -1.01 14.54 -13.92
N TRP A 132 -0.10 14.95 -13.04
CA TRP A 132 -0.42 15.86 -11.94
C TRP A 132 -0.58 17.30 -12.36
N LEU A 133 0.14 17.71 -13.41
CA LEU A 133 0.13 19.11 -13.91
C LEU A 133 -1.03 19.39 -14.87
N LYS A 134 -1.46 18.40 -15.63
CA LYS A 134 -2.63 18.49 -16.51
C LYS A 134 -3.48 17.24 -16.32
N SER A 135 -4.69 17.40 -15.81
CA SER A 135 -5.60 16.28 -15.70
C SER A 135 -6.07 15.82 -17.09
N ALA A 136 -5.82 14.57 -17.42
CA ALA A 136 -6.25 13.95 -18.68
C ALA A 136 -7.61 13.26 -18.52
N GLY A 137 -8.59 13.95 -17.93
CA GLY A 137 -9.89 13.34 -17.69
C GLY A 137 -11.00 14.35 -17.44
N VAL A 138 -12.23 13.84 -17.45
CA VAL A 138 -13.45 14.60 -17.17
C VAL A 138 -14.18 13.94 -16.01
N ALA A 139 -14.62 14.73 -15.03
CA ALA A 139 -15.52 14.31 -13.97
C ALA A 139 -16.89 14.97 -14.19
N MET A 140 -17.89 14.17 -14.46
CA MET A 140 -19.29 14.63 -14.60
C MET A 140 -20.07 14.32 -13.33
N LYS A 141 -20.74 15.34 -12.77
CA LYS A 141 -21.59 15.15 -11.59
C LYS A 141 -22.82 14.34 -11.98
N THR A 142 -23.13 13.32 -11.20
CA THR A 142 -24.32 12.47 -11.34
C THR A 142 -25.07 12.43 -10.02
N GLU A 143 -26.25 11.84 -10.01
CA GLU A 143 -26.97 11.55 -8.78
C GLU A 143 -26.14 10.57 -7.93
N GLY A 144 -25.83 10.99 -6.69
CA GLY A 144 -25.03 10.20 -5.75
C GLY A 144 -23.51 10.26 -5.91
N GLY A 145 -22.96 11.06 -6.88
CA GLY A 145 -21.50 11.13 -7.03
C GLY A 145 -21.01 11.77 -8.32
N PHE A 146 -19.95 11.17 -8.88
CA PHE A 146 -19.35 11.62 -10.13
C PHE A 146 -19.05 10.41 -11.05
N LEU A 147 -19.30 10.59 -12.33
CA LEU A 147 -18.80 9.70 -13.38
C LEU A 147 -17.45 10.26 -13.86
N ILE A 148 -16.40 9.45 -13.74
CA ILE A 148 -15.03 9.84 -14.12
C ILE A 148 -14.63 9.07 -15.36
N SER A 149 -14.21 9.80 -16.41
CA SER A 149 -13.60 9.24 -17.61
C SER A 149 -12.22 9.83 -17.78
N ALA A 150 -11.18 8.99 -17.73
CA ALA A 150 -9.80 9.45 -17.84
C ALA A 150 -8.91 8.38 -18.51
N ARG A 151 -7.90 8.85 -19.24
CA ARG A 151 -6.79 8.02 -19.71
C ARG A 151 -5.55 8.43 -18.93
N LYS A 152 -4.96 7.48 -18.20
CA LYS A 152 -3.77 7.68 -17.38
C LYS A 152 -2.57 6.96 -17.99
N ILE A 153 -1.38 7.56 -17.81
CA ILE A 153 -0.10 6.98 -18.22
C ILE A 153 0.68 6.70 -16.93
N PHE A 154 1.13 5.49 -16.76
CA PHE A 154 1.88 5.03 -15.60
C PHE A 154 3.33 4.76 -15.97
#